data_b2da2027a92043ec49cd8d62f538a2e0
#
_entry.id   b2da2027a92043ec49cd8d62f538a2e0
#
_cell.length_a   1.000
_cell.length_b   1.000
_cell.length_c   1.000
_cell.angle_alpha   90.00
_cell.angle_beta   90.00
_cell.angle_gamma   90.00
#
_symmetry.space_group_name_H-M   'P 1'
#
loop_
_entity.id
_entity.type
_entity.pdbx_description
1 polymer ?
#
loop_
_entity_poly.entity_id
_entity_poly.type
_entity_poly.pdbx_seq_one_letter_code
_entity_poly.pdbx_strand_id
1 'polypeptide(L)'
;MSQLKEEIRALIAEIAEIDTIPDDTHFKDLGIDSMMGVEIVAAIERQYQIKIPDAELKEVSTLNKSCEIVLSKLSEEKRAAVA
;
A
#
# COMPACT_ATOMS: atom_id res chain seq x y z
N MET A 1 6.15 13.03 -3.66
CA MET A 1 6.00 11.89 -4.51
C MET A 1 6.83 10.71 -4.12
N SER A 2 8.11 10.85 -4.33
CA SER A 2 9.02 9.76 -4.03
C SER A 2 9.04 9.41 -2.56
N GLN A 3 8.79 10.38 -1.68
CA GLN A 3 8.80 10.12 -0.25
C GLN A 3 7.70 9.14 0.16
N LEU A 4 6.49 9.33 -0.33
CA LEU A 4 5.39 8.42 -0.01
C LEU A 4 5.69 7.02 -0.53
N LYS A 5 6.19 6.93 -1.76
CA LYS A 5 6.54 5.64 -2.34
C LYS A 5 7.61 4.94 -1.51
N GLU A 6 8.61 5.68 -1.06
CA GLU A 6 9.68 5.09 -0.28
C GLU A 6 9.21 4.66 1.11
N GLU A 7 8.27 5.39 1.70
CA GLU A 7 7.69 4.99 2.98
C GLU A 7 6.91 3.69 2.84
N ILE A 8 6.11 3.59 1.79
CA ILE A 8 5.33 2.38 1.55
C ILE A 8 6.25 1.23 1.19
N ARG A 9 7.28 1.49 0.39
CA ARG A 9 8.27 0.48 0.05
C ARG A 9 8.91 -0.10 1.32
N ALA A 10 9.32 0.78 2.23
CA ALA A 10 9.95 0.35 3.46
C ALA A 10 9.00 -0.48 4.33
N LEU A 11 7.75 -0.07 4.36
CA LEU A 11 6.73 -0.78 5.14
C LEU A 11 6.52 -2.19 4.59
N ILE A 12 6.41 -2.31 3.28
CA ILE A 12 6.24 -3.60 2.63
C ILE A 12 7.47 -4.48 2.85
N ALA A 13 8.65 -3.90 2.68
CA ALA A 13 9.89 -4.63 2.85
C ALA A 13 10.01 -5.21 4.26
N GLU A 14 9.60 -4.43 5.25
CA GLU A 14 9.65 -4.88 6.63
C GLU A 14 8.70 -6.03 6.89
N ILE A 15 7.47 -5.91 6.42
CA ILE A 15 6.45 -6.94 6.65
C ILE A 15 6.79 -8.22 5.90
N ALA A 16 7.20 -8.08 4.64
CA ALA A 16 7.52 -9.24 3.81
C ALA A 16 8.92 -9.78 4.06
N GLU A 17 9.72 -9.05 4.82
CA GLU A 17 11.10 -9.44 5.16
C GLU A 17 11.96 -9.65 3.91
N ILE A 18 11.83 -8.73 2.96
CA ILE A 18 12.67 -8.73 1.76
C ILE A 18 13.30 -7.36 1.60
N ASP A 19 14.48 -7.33 1.01
CA ASP A 19 15.27 -6.10 0.94
C ASP A 19 14.88 -5.18 -0.21
N THR A 20 14.35 -5.74 -1.27
CA THR A 20 14.09 -4.97 -2.48
C THR A 20 12.65 -5.11 -2.92
N ILE A 21 11.97 -3.98 -3.10
CA ILE A 21 10.60 -3.95 -3.61
C ILE A 21 10.60 -3.10 -4.88
N PRO A 22 10.71 -3.73 -6.05
CA PRO A 22 10.65 -2.97 -7.30
C PRO A 22 9.28 -2.32 -7.49
N ASP A 23 9.25 -1.21 -8.21
CA ASP A 23 8.04 -0.41 -8.38
C ASP A 23 6.90 -1.17 -9.06
N ASP A 24 7.24 -1.93 -10.09
CA ASP A 24 6.22 -2.57 -10.94
C ASP A 24 6.16 -4.08 -10.85
N THR A 25 6.97 -4.68 -10.00
CA THR A 25 6.96 -6.13 -9.86
C THR A 25 5.77 -6.56 -9.01
N HIS A 26 5.01 -7.50 -9.52
CA HIS A 26 3.84 -8.02 -8.82
C HIS A 26 4.27 -8.63 -7.49
N PHE A 27 3.53 -8.35 -6.44
CA PHE A 27 3.85 -8.88 -5.10
C PHE A 27 3.92 -10.39 -5.11
N LYS A 28 3.08 -11.03 -5.89
CA LYS A 28 3.10 -12.47 -6.05
C LYS A 28 4.48 -12.98 -6.48
N ASP A 29 5.11 -12.23 -7.38
CA ASP A 29 6.45 -12.60 -7.87
C ASP A 29 7.53 -12.37 -6.84
N LEU A 30 7.22 -11.61 -5.79
CA LEU A 30 8.15 -11.36 -4.69
C LEU A 30 7.93 -12.33 -3.54
N GLY A 31 7.01 -13.28 -3.71
CA GLY A 31 6.72 -14.25 -2.65
C GLY A 31 5.75 -13.73 -1.60
N ILE A 32 5.07 -12.63 -1.89
CA ILE A 32 4.09 -12.05 -0.97
C ILE A 32 2.74 -12.71 -1.25
N ASP A 33 2.26 -13.50 -0.29
CA ASP A 33 0.99 -14.18 -0.44
C ASP A 33 -0.19 -13.34 0.06
N SER A 34 -1.38 -13.92 0.02
CA SER A 34 -2.59 -13.20 0.41
C SER A 34 -2.56 -12.74 1.86
N MET A 35 -2.03 -13.55 2.74
CA MET A 35 -1.96 -13.20 4.16
C MET A 35 -1.05 -12.01 4.39
N MET A 36 0.11 -12.03 3.75
CA MET A 36 1.02 -10.90 3.84
C MET A 36 0.40 -9.66 3.22
N GLY A 37 -0.32 -9.84 2.12
CA GLY A 37 -1.01 -8.73 1.47
C GLY A 37 -2.00 -8.06 2.42
N VAL A 38 -2.74 -8.85 3.18
CA VAL A 38 -3.68 -8.31 4.16
C VAL A 38 -2.94 -7.57 5.26
N GLU A 39 -1.82 -8.11 5.72
CA GLU A 39 -1.01 -7.44 6.74
C GLU A 39 -0.45 -6.11 6.23
N ILE A 40 -0.01 -6.09 4.98
CA ILE A 40 0.51 -4.88 4.36
C ILE A 40 -0.59 -3.81 4.31
N VAL A 41 -1.77 -4.20 3.84
CA VAL A 41 -2.90 -3.28 3.75
C VAL A 41 -3.29 -2.75 5.13
N ALA A 42 -3.35 -3.63 6.12
CA ALA A 42 -3.69 -3.22 7.46
C ALA A 42 -2.68 -2.22 8.02
N ALA A 43 -1.41 -2.45 7.75
CA ALA A 43 -0.36 -1.54 8.20
C ALA A 43 -0.46 -0.19 7.51
N ILE A 44 -0.76 -0.19 6.22
CA ILE A 44 -0.95 1.04 5.46
C ILE A 44 -2.14 1.83 6.00
N GLU A 45 -3.24 1.15 6.25
CA GLU A 45 -4.43 1.80 6.81
C GLU A 45 -4.13 2.47 8.13
N ARG A 46 -3.36 1.78 8.96
CA ARG A 46 -3.01 2.28 10.28
C ARG A 46 -2.05 3.47 10.19
N GLN A 47 -1.07 3.36 9.34
CA GLN A 47 -0.04 4.41 9.22
C GLN A 47 -0.58 5.70 8.62
N TYR A 48 -1.45 5.58 7.64
CA TYR A 48 -1.99 6.75 6.93
C TYR A 48 -3.40 7.11 7.35
N GLN A 49 -3.97 6.32 8.25
CA GLN A 49 -5.32 6.53 8.78
C GLN A 49 -6.36 6.64 7.68
N ILE A 50 -6.33 5.66 6.80
CA ILE A 50 -7.26 5.54 5.68
C ILE A 50 -7.91 4.16 5.73
N LYS A 51 -8.94 3.98 4.91
CA LYS A 51 -9.60 2.70 4.79
C LYS A 51 -9.53 2.22 3.35
N ILE A 52 -9.14 0.96 3.19
CA ILE A 52 -9.07 0.34 1.87
C ILE A 52 -10.09 -0.78 1.85
N PRO A 53 -11.20 -0.60 1.11
CA PRO A 53 -12.26 -1.62 1.07
C PRO A 53 -11.77 -2.92 0.44
N ASP A 54 -12.44 -4.01 0.79
CA ASP A 54 -12.10 -5.33 0.25
C ASP A 54 -12.06 -5.35 -1.27
N ALA A 55 -12.94 -4.57 -1.90
CA ALA A 55 -12.98 -4.51 -3.36
C ALA A 55 -11.67 -3.99 -3.95
N GLU A 56 -10.96 -3.15 -3.21
CA GLU A 56 -9.71 -2.58 -3.68
C GLU A 56 -8.48 -3.39 -3.26
N LEU A 57 -8.65 -4.37 -2.39
CA LEU A 57 -7.54 -5.22 -1.98
C LEU A 57 -6.90 -5.93 -3.17
N LYS A 58 -7.71 -6.31 -4.14
CA LYS A 58 -7.23 -7.00 -5.32
C LYS A 58 -6.32 -6.13 -6.17
N GLU A 59 -6.44 -4.82 -6.03
CA GLU A 59 -5.65 -3.89 -6.81
C GLU A 59 -4.31 -3.57 -6.14
N VAL A 60 -4.13 -3.99 -4.90
CA VAL A 60 -2.86 -3.83 -4.20
C VAL A 60 -1.94 -4.95 -4.66
N SER A 61 -1.40 -4.82 -5.86
CA SER A 61 -0.62 -5.87 -6.49
C SER A 61 0.82 -5.50 -6.76
N THR A 62 1.13 -4.20 -6.79
CA THR A 62 2.49 -3.71 -6.97
C THR A 62 2.68 -2.51 -6.08
N LEU A 63 3.93 -2.08 -5.91
CA LEU A 63 4.21 -0.88 -5.14
C LEU A 63 3.53 0.34 -5.75
N ASN A 64 3.60 0.48 -7.06
CA ASN A 64 2.97 1.61 -7.73
C ASN A 64 1.45 1.63 -7.52
N LYS A 65 0.81 0.48 -7.62
CA LYS A 65 -0.64 0.39 -7.39
C LYS A 65 -0.98 0.75 -5.96
N SER A 66 -0.19 0.28 -5.01
CA SER A 66 -0.40 0.60 -3.60
C SER A 66 -0.32 2.10 -3.37
N CYS A 67 0.66 2.75 -3.98
CA CYS A 67 0.81 4.20 -3.85
C CYS A 67 -0.38 4.95 -4.45
N GLU A 68 -0.87 4.50 -5.60
CA GLU A 68 -2.02 5.12 -6.23
C GLU A 68 -3.25 5.06 -5.33
N ILE A 69 -3.46 3.90 -4.72
CA ILE A 69 -4.61 3.72 -3.83
C ILE A 69 -4.48 4.63 -2.61
N VAL A 70 -3.29 4.67 -2.01
CA VAL A 70 -3.07 5.52 -0.84
C VAL A 70 -3.30 6.98 -1.18
N LEU A 71 -2.76 7.44 -2.30
CA LEU A 71 -2.94 8.82 -2.72
C LEU A 71 -4.41 9.16 -2.93
N SER A 72 -5.14 8.24 -3.54
CA SER A 72 -6.56 8.43 -3.77
C SER A 72 -7.32 8.56 -2.46
N LYS A 73 -7.02 7.69 -1.49
CA LYS A 73 -7.69 7.71 -0.19
C LYS A 73 -7.34 8.95 0.62
N LEU A 74 -6.09 9.37 0.58
CA LEU A 74 -5.67 10.59 1.26
C LEU A 74 -6.39 11.81 0.70
N SER A 75 -6.59 11.85 -0.60
CA SER A 75 -7.32 12.93 -1.23
C SER A 75 -8.78 12.95 -0.78
N GLU A 76 -9.39 11.78 -0.68
CA GLU A 76 -10.77 11.67 -0.20
C GLU A 76 -10.91 12.14 1.24
N GLU A 77 -9.96 11.74 2.08
CA GLU A 77 -9.96 12.16 3.47
C GLU A 77 -9.85 13.67 3.61
N LYS A 78 -8.98 14.26 2.81
CA LYS A 78 -8.81 15.70 2.82
C LYS A 78 -10.09 16.42 2.43
N ARG A 79 -10.76 15.92 1.42
CA ARG A 79 -12.03 16.51 0.98
C ARG A 79 -13.07 16.42 2.07
N ALA A 80 -13.16 15.27 2.70
CA ALA A 80 -14.13 15.04 3.76
C ALA A 80 -13.86 15.98 4.94
N ALA A 81 -12.59 16.20 5.24
CA ALA A 81 -12.21 17.09 6.34
C ALA A 81 -12.56 18.54 6.06
N VAL A 82 -12.50 18.93 4.81
CA VAL A 82 -12.80 20.31 4.40
C VAL A 82 -14.31 20.56 4.31
N ALA A 83 -15.02 19.53 3.93
CA ALA A 83 -16.47 19.64 3.82
C ALA A 83 -17.13 19.74 5.19
#